data_4339470ae790535a942fb05860aacb55
#
_entry.id   4339470ae790535a942fb05860aacb55
#
_cell.length_a   1.000
_cell.length_b   1.000
_cell.length_c   1.000
_cell.angle_alpha   90.00
_cell.angle_beta   90.00
_cell.angle_gamma   90.00
#
_symmetry.space_group_name_H-M   'P 1'
#
loop_
_entity.id
_entity.type
_entity.pdbx_description
1 polymer ?
#
loop_
_entity_poly.entity_id
_entity_poly.type
_entity_poly.pdbx_seq_one_letter_code
_entity_poly.pdbx_strand_id
1 'polypeptide(L)'
;MIVPMSEQIDSTLVDVAVVGAGPAGAAAAIHAARAGYDTLLIDSSPFPRDKTCGDGLTPRALHQLDLLGVEVNATYRNRGLKLHGFGGTVTAPWPATYPSREGTALPRYEFDALLVAVARDAGARLLTGTATTPVLEGNRLVSFDVDKQRVTAQWVIVADGVRSTFGKQLGRTWHRDEVYGIAARAYAASPHDGEEWMHSHVELKDPDGVVQPGYGWIFPLGQHVNIGLGALSTATRPAHLNTKKALHFYAEQQRSEWGLGELRNVTSAMLPMGGAVSGVAGANWMLIGDAAACVNPLNGEGIDYGLETAAMAVEMLGTKDVTLAWPDRLHAEYGEAFLLARTAARLLTYPQFLPLAGPVAMRGPVGRMLMPAAARLMGNLITDEDRDLVARAWRLAGGAVSALRRDTPLWDA
;
A
#
# COMPACT_ATOMS: atom_id res chain seq x y z
N MET A 1 -18.26 18.75 50.62
CA MET A 1 -17.40 17.86 49.84
C MET A 1 -18.21 17.50 48.58
N ILE A 2 -17.95 18.22 47.47
CA ILE A 2 -18.65 17.97 46.20
C ILE A 2 -17.85 16.87 45.51
N VAL A 3 -18.43 15.68 45.44
CA VAL A 3 -17.86 14.58 44.62
C VAL A 3 -17.99 15.05 43.17
N PRO A 4 -16.88 15.08 42.39
CA PRO A 4 -17.02 15.42 40.98
C PRO A 4 -17.87 14.34 40.31
N MET A 5 -18.94 14.75 39.62
CA MET A 5 -19.68 13.88 38.72
C MET A 5 -18.67 13.29 37.72
N SER A 6 -18.53 11.99 37.73
CA SER A 6 -17.83 11.29 36.65
C SER A 6 -18.50 11.68 35.34
N GLU A 7 -17.75 12.32 34.41
CA GLU A 7 -18.22 12.52 33.06
C GLU A 7 -18.67 11.15 32.54
N GLN A 8 -19.92 11.03 32.21
CA GLN A 8 -20.53 9.81 31.69
C GLN A 8 -19.90 9.62 30.28
N ILE A 9 -18.91 8.73 30.16
CA ILE A 9 -18.31 8.38 28.89
C ILE A 9 -19.37 7.58 28.14
N ASP A 10 -19.87 8.12 27.03
CA ASP A 10 -20.74 7.36 26.13
C ASP A 10 -20.01 6.10 25.67
N SER A 11 -20.63 4.94 25.89
CA SER A 11 -20.03 3.65 25.53
C SER A 11 -20.73 3.06 24.32
N THR A 12 -19.95 2.63 23.34
CA THR A 12 -20.44 1.92 22.15
C THR A 12 -19.96 0.48 22.18
N LEU A 13 -20.90 -0.47 22.06
CA LEU A 13 -20.63 -1.90 21.93
C LEU A 13 -20.93 -2.33 20.49
N VAL A 14 -20.01 -3.06 19.87
CA VAL A 14 -20.13 -3.57 18.49
C VAL A 14 -19.51 -4.96 18.36
N ASP A 15 -19.86 -5.67 17.29
CA ASP A 15 -19.18 -6.94 16.97
C ASP A 15 -17.79 -6.69 16.41
N VAL A 16 -17.67 -5.75 15.44
CA VAL A 16 -16.41 -5.44 14.76
C VAL A 16 -16.18 -3.93 14.77
N ALA A 17 -15.03 -3.51 15.29
CA ALA A 17 -14.52 -2.15 15.12
C ALA A 17 -13.36 -2.15 14.12
N VAL A 18 -13.42 -1.27 13.11
CA VAL A 18 -12.37 -1.08 12.12
C VAL A 18 -11.73 0.29 12.32
N VAL A 19 -10.46 0.35 12.63
CA VAL A 19 -9.71 1.58 12.89
C VAL A 19 -8.93 2.00 11.64
N GLY A 20 -9.33 3.09 11.00
CA GLY A 20 -8.84 3.59 9.73
C GLY A 20 -9.81 3.26 8.58
N ALA A 21 -10.31 4.29 7.87
CA ALA A 21 -11.24 4.14 6.76
C ALA A 21 -10.59 4.43 5.40
N GLY A 22 -9.31 4.09 5.23
CA GLY A 22 -8.66 3.96 3.93
C GLY A 22 -9.13 2.70 3.19
N PRO A 23 -8.56 2.36 2.02
CA PRO A 23 -9.04 1.24 1.20
C PRO A 23 -9.13 -0.08 1.97
N ALA A 24 -8.11 -0.42 2.76
CA ALA A 24 -8.10 -1.65 3.56
C ALA A 24 -9.22 -1.65 4.61
N GLY A 25 -9.36 -0.57 5.38
CA GLY A 25 -10.36 -0.53 6.44
C GLY A 25 -11.79 -0.40 5.92
N ALA A 26 -12.03 0.39 4.88
CA ALA A 26 -13.34 0.47 4.25
C ALA A 26 -13.76 -0.90 3.65
N ALA A 27 -12.83 -1.61 2.99
CA ALA A 27 -13.08 -2.95 2.50
C ALA A 27 -13.38 -3.95 3.63
N ALA A 28 -12.63 -3.90 4.74
CA ALA A 28 -12.90 -4.73 5.91
C ALA A 28 -14.30 -4.44 6.50
N ALA A 29 -14.68 -3.17 6.58
CA ALA A 29 -16.01 -2.79 7.06
C ALA A 29 -17.13 -3.26 6.13
N ILE A 30 -16.92 -3.20 4.79
CA ILE A 30 -17.87 -3.73 3.80
C ILE A 30 -18.06 -5.24 3.99
N HIS A 31 -16.94 -5.98 4.06
CA HIS A 31 -16.99 -7.44 4.26
C HIS A 31 -17.67 -7.81 5.58
N ALA A 32 -17.29 -7.16 6.68
CA ALA A 32 -17.85 -7.43 8.00
C ALA A 32 -19.36 -7.12 8.07
N ALA A 33 -19.79 -5.95 7.57
CA ALA A 33 -21.20 -5.59 7.55
C ALA A 33 -22.03 -6.53 6.68
N ARG A 34 -21.54 -6.93 5.50
CA ARG A 34 -22.20 -7.92 4.64
C ARG A 34 -22.25 -9.31 5.23
N ALA A 35 -21.30 -9.66 6.09
CA ALA A 35 -21.32 -10.89 6.86
C ALA A 35 -22.29 -10.85 8.06
N GLY A 36 -22.96 -9.72 8.28
CA GLY A 36 -23.99 -9.54 9.32
C GLY A 36 -23.47 -9.05 10.67
N TYR A 37 -22.21 -8.64 10.76
CA TYR A 37 -21.65 -8.09 12.00
C TYR A 37 -22.09 -6.63 12.19
N ASP A 38 -22.46 -6.25 13.43
CA ASP A 38 -22.58 -4.83 13.82
C ASP A 38 -21.19 -4.18 13.74
N THR A 39 -21.00 -3.36 12.70
CA THR A 39 -19.68 -2.86 12.29
C THR A 39 -19.55 -1.36 12.50
N LEU A 40 -18.50 -0.94 13.21
CA LEU A 40 -18.11 0.46 13.41
C LEU A 40 -16.82 0.75 12.64
N LEU A 41 -16.88 1.61 11.64
CA LEU A 41 -15.74 2.12 10.88
C LEU A 41 -15.31 3.46 11.48
N ILE A 42 -14.03 3.62 11.81
CA ILE A 42 -13.48 4.78 12.53
C ILE A 42 -12.38 5.42 11.68
N ASP A 43 -12.41 6.73 11.48
CA ASP A 43 -11.27 7.47 10.88
C ASP A 43 -11.09 8.81 11.57
N SER A 44 -9.84 9.23 11.74
CA SER A 44 -9.50 10.51 12.38
C SER A 44 -9.88 11.74 11.55
N SER A 45 -10.24 11.56 10.28
CA SER A 45 -10.57 12.63 9.36
C SER A 45 -11.96 12.45 8.75
N PRO A 46 -12.71 13.54 8.55
CA PRO A 46 -13.95 13.47 7.77
C PRO A 46 -13.64 13.18 6.30
N PHE A 47 -14.61 12.59 5.60
CA PHE A 47 -14.54 12.31 4.17
C PHE A 47 -15.35 13.34 3.35
N PRO A 48 -14.89 13.69 2.13
CA PRO A 48 -13.70 13.17 1.45
C PRO A 48 -12.40 13.78 1.99
N ARG A 49 -11.29 13.02 1.97
CA ARG A 49 -9.97 13.47 2.41
C ARG A 49 -8.84 13.02 1.47
N ASP A 50 -7.76 13.76 1.44
CA ASP A 50 -6.57 13.42 0.65
C ASP A 50 -5.64 12.45 1.39
N LYS A 51 -4.86 11.69 0.63
CA LYS A 51 -3.81 10.78 1.11
C LYS A 51 -2.70 10.69 0.07
N THR A 52 -1.44 10.75 0.51
CA THR A 52 -0.28 10.56 -0.39
C THR A 52 -0.36 9.19 -1.07
N CYS A 53 -0.46 9.17 -2.40
CA CYS A 53 -0.58 7.98 -3.24
C CYS A 53 -0.28 8.33 -4.70
N GLY A 54 0.09 7.36 -5.52
CA GLY A 54 0.14 7.48 -6.98
C GLY A 54 -1.24 7.34 -7.65
N ASP A 55 -2.29 6.97 -6.86
CA ASP A 55 -3.69 6.86 -7.29
C ASP A 55 -3.96 5.76 -8.33
N GLY A 56 -2.95 5.01 -8.75
CA GLY A 56 -3.09 3.92 -9.73
C GLY A 56 -3.81 2.72 -9.11
N LEU A 57 -4.71 2.13 -9.91
CA LEU A 57 -5.39 0.87 -9.63
C LEU A 57 -5.03 -0.13 -10.72
N THR A 58 -4.25 -1.14 -10.34
CA THR A 58 -3.84 -2.23 -11.22
C THR A 58 -5.01 -3.18 -11.51
N PRO A 59 -4.91 -4.06 -12.52
CA PRO A 59 -5.89 -5.13 -12.73
C PRO A 59 -6.16 -5.98 -11.50
N ARG A 60 -5.15 -6.19 -10.63
CA ARG A 60 -5.29 -6.90 -9.36
C ARG A 60 -6.18 -6.13 -8.39
N ALA A 61 -5.94 -4.83 -8.23
CA ALA A 61 -6.78 -3.99 -7.39
C ALA A 61 -8.23 -3.92 -7.89
N LEU A 62 -8.43 -3.81 -9.21
CA LEU A 62 -9.76 -3.83 -9.81
C LEU A 62 -10.46 -5.17 -9.59
N HIS A 63 -9.75 -6.28 -9.69
CA HIS A 63 -10.31 -7.61 -9.39
C HIS A 63 -10.78 -7.72 -7.94
N GLN A 64 -10.02 -7.20 -6.98
CA GLN A 64 -10.44 -7.17 -5.59
C GLN A 64 -11.68 -6.29 -5.37
N LEU A 65 -11.77 -5.17 -6.08
CA LEU A 65 -12.96 -4.31 -6.04
C LEU A 65 -14.19 -4.99 -6.65
N ASP A 66 -14.01 -5.74 -7.74
CA ASP A 66 -15.09 -6.56 -8.35
C ASP A 66 -15.58 -7.63 -7.37
N LEU A 67 -14.66 -8.35 -6.70
CA LEU A 67 -15.02 -9.33 -5.65
C LEU A 67 -15.73 -8.66 -4.46
N LEU A 68 -15.32 -7.44 -4.13
CA LEU A 68 -15.98 -6.62 -3.11
C LEU A 68 -17.31 -6.01 -3.62
N GLY A 69 -17.66 -6.18 -4.90
CA GLY A 69 -18.86 -5.61 -5.50
C GLY A 69 -18.85 -4.08 -5.52
N VAL A 70 -17.69 -3.48 -5.70
CA VAL A 70 -17.50 -2.03 -5.80
C VAL A 70 -17.19 -1.65 -7.25
N GLU A 71 -18.10 -0.94 -7.86
CA GLU A 71 -17.93 -0.41 -9.21
C GLU A 71 -17.13 0.91 -9.18
N VAL A 72 -16.01 0.93 -9.89
CA VAL A 72 -15.17 2.13 -10.05
C VAL A 72 -15.53 2.83 -11.36
N ASN A 73 -16.33 3.88 -11.28
CA ASN A 73 -16.76 4.69 -12.42
C ASN A 73 -15.68 5.69 -12.87
N ALA A 74 -14.43 5.24 -13.05
CA ALA A 74 -13.37 6.06 -13.60
C ALA A 74 -13.42 6.02 -15.13
N THR A 75 -13.35 7.18 -15.77
CA THR A 75 -13.33 7.31 -17.24
C THR A 75 -11.97 6.98 -17.84
N TYR A 76 -10.90 7.19 -17.08
CA TYR A 76 -9.54 6.87 -17.48
C TYR A 76 -9.29 5.36 -17.44
N ARG A 77 -8.58 4.85 -18.44
CA ARG A 77 -8.09 3.46 -18.49
C ARG A 77 -6.64 3.45 -18.96
N ASN A 78 -5.84 2.53 -18.43
CA ASN A 78 -4.47 2.31 -18.89
C ASN A 78 -4.22 0.84 -19.20
N ARG A 79 -3.26 0.62 -20.13
CA ARG A 79 -2.92 -0.70 -20.67
C ARG A 79 -1.71 -1.34 -19.98
N GLY A 80 -1.01 -0.60 -19.14
CA GLY A 80 0.20 -1.07 -18.47
C GLY A 80 1.16 0.05 -18.11
N LEU A 81 2.41 -0.34 -17.94
CA LEU A 81 3.51 0.55 -17.58
C LEU A 81 4.36 0.91 -18.80
N LYS A 82 4.84 2.13 -18.84
CA LYS A 82 5.86 2.59 -19.79
C LYS A 82 7.06 3.07 -18.99
N LEU A 83 8.15 2.33 -19.09
CA LEU A 83 9.37 2.51 -18.30
C LEU A 83 10.39 3.29 -19.11
N HIS A 84 10.97 4.32 -18.52
CA HIS A 84 11.96 5.20 -19.13
C HIS A 84 13.23 5.24 -18.29
N GLY A 85 14.40 5.31 -18.91
CA GLY A 85 15.67 5.52 -18.22
C GLY A 85 16.84 4.83 -18.89
N PHE A 86 18.03 5.21 -18.50
CA PHE A 86 19.29 4.65 -18.99
C PHE A 86 19.40 4.61 -20.51
N GLY A 87 18.75 5.57 -21.20
CA GLY A 87 18.73 5.66 -22.66
C GLY A 87 17.86 4.64 -23.37
N GLY A 88 16.90 4.04 -22.67
CA GLY A 88 15.90 3.13 -23.22
C GLY A 88 14.47 3.47 -22.77
N THR A 89 13.51 2.94 -23.53
CA THR A 89 12.08 2.96 -23.20
C THR A 89 11.50 1.57 -23.45
N VAL A 90 10.75 1.05 -22.49
CA VAL A 90 10.12 -0.27 -22.58
C VAL A 90 8.66 -0.18 -22.14
N THR A 91 7.75 -0.74 -22.92
CA THR A 91 6.35 -0.92 -22.54
C THR A 91 6.14 -2.29 -21.91
N ALA A 92 5.40 -2.34 -20.81
CA ALA A 92 5.00 -3.56 -20.11
C ALA A 92 3.47 -3.58 -20.00
N PRO A 93 2.77 -4.20 -20.96
CA PRO A 93 1.31 -4.35 -20.89
C PRO A 93 0.90 -5.16 -19.66
N TRP A 94 -0.29 -4.87 -19.13
CA TRP A 94 -0.85 -5.70 -18.07
C TRP A 94 -0.98 -7.17 -18.53
N PRO A 95 -0.60 -8.13 -17.71
CA PRO A 95 -0.74 -9.55 -18.07
C PRO A 95 -2.23 -9.94 -18.11
N ALA A 96 -2.52 -11.00 -18.86
CA ALA A 96 -3.88 -11.55 -19.00
C ALA A 96 -4.32 -12.42 -17.81
N THR A 97 -3.67 -12.30 -16.67
CA THR A 97 -3.90 -13.10 -15.46
C THR A 97 -5.24 -12.76 -14.80
N TYR A 98 -5.63 -11.48 -14.84
CA TYR A 98 -6.88 -10.99 -14.25
C TYR A 98 -7.96 -10.82 -15.35
N PRO A 99 -9.25 -10.88 -14.98
CA PRO A 99 -10.36 -10.67 -15.92
C PRO A 99 -10.26 -9.34 -16.66
N SER A 100 -9.95 -8.25 -15.94
CA SER A 100 -9.59 -6.97 -16.56
C SER A 100 -8.15 -6.99 -17.02
N ARG A 101 -7.92 -6.56 -18.26
CA ARG A 101 -6.59 -6.33 -18.85
C ARG A 101 -6.20 -4.86 -18.83
N GLU A 102 -7.00 -4.05 -18.18
CA GLU A 102 -6.81 -2.61 -18.06
C GLU A 102 -6.74 -2.25 -16.59
N GLY A 103 -5.87 -1.31 -16.26
CA GLY A 103 -5.87 -0.60 -15.01
C GLY A 103 -6.65 0.70 -15.12
N THR A 104 -6.77 1.41 -14.02
CA THR A 104 -7.29 2.77 -13.97
C THR A 104 -6.51 3.61 -12.96
N ALA A 105 -6.89 4.84 -12.79
CA ALA A 105 -6.43 5.67 -11.70
C ALA A 105 -7.58 6.54 -11.19
N LEU A 106 -7.65 6.70 -9.87
CA LEU A 106 -8.66 7.53 -9.22
C LEU A 106 -8.04 8.22 -8.01
N PRO A 107 -8.12 9.55 -7.92
CA PRO A 107 -7.59 10.27 -6.76
C PRO A 107 -8.11 9.71 -5.45
N ARG A 108 -7.23 9.56 -4.45
CA ARG A 108 -7.59 9.02 -3.13
C ARG A 108 -8.72 9.79 -2.46
N TYR A 109 -8.85 11.08 -2.77
CA TYR A 109 -9.96 11.90 -2.34
C TYR A 109 -11.33 11.34 -2.78
N GLU A 110 -11.42 10.85 -4.02
CA GLU A 110 -12.62 10.24 -4.58
C GLU A 110 -12.73 8.76 -4.21
N PHE A 111 -11.64 8.02 -4.35
CA PHE A 111 -11.61 6.59 -4.15
C PHE A 111 -11.95 6.18 -2.71
N ASP A 112 -11.31 6.83 -1.72
CA ASP A 112 -11.57 6.51 -0.31
C ASP A 112 -13.02 6.89 0.08
N ALA A 113 -13.54 8.03 -0.45
CA ALA A 113 -14.93 8.45 -0.21
C ALA A 113 -15.94 7.46 -0.82
N LEU A 114 -15.67 6.93 -2.02
CA LEU A 114 -16.47 5.88 -2.66
C LEU A 114 -16.54 4.64 -1.76
N LEU A 115 -15.40 4.13 -1.29
CA LEU A 115 -15.37 2.94 -0.45
C LEU A 115 -16.10 3.14 0.88
N VAL A 116 -15.96 4.31 1.50
CA VAL A 116 -16.68 4.65 2.74
C VAL A 116 -18.20 4.74 2.50
N ALA A 117 -18.63 5.28 1.36
CA ALA A 117 -20.05 5.30 1.00
C ALA A 117 -20.60 3.87 0.87
N VAL A 118 -19.89 3.00 0.14
CA VAL A 118 -20.29 1.58 0.01
C VAL A 118 -20.28 0.86 1.37
N ALA A 119 -19.33 1.14 2.26
CA ALA A 119 -19.31 0.57 3.61
C ALA A 119 -20.56 0.96 4.41
N ARG A 120 -20.98 2.24 4.32
CA ARG A 120 -22.22 2.73 4.96
C ARG A 120 -23.47 2.10 4.36
N ASP A 121 -23.53 1.96 3.03
CA ASP A 121 -24.63 1.29 2.32
C ASP A 121 -24.73 -0.18 2.68
N ALA A 122 -23.59 -0.82 2.98
CA ALA A 122 -23.53 -2.19 3.50
C ALA A 122 -23.98 -2.32 4.97
N GLY A 123 -24.18 -1.21 5.68
CA GLY A 123 -24.65 -1.18 7.07
C GLY A 123 -23.58 -0.78 8.10
N ALA A 124 -22.33 -0.52 7.71
CA ALA A 124 -21.32 -0.05 8.64
C ALA A 124 -21.61 1.38 9.11
N ARG A 125 -21.47 1.64 10.41
CA ARG A 125 -21.56 2.98 11.00
C ARG A 125 -20.22 3.67 10.93
N LEU A 126 -20.15 4.91 10.44
CA LEU A 126 -18.94 5.72 10.40
C LEU A 126 -18.85 6.61 11.64
N LEU A 127 -17.75 6.55 12.36
CA LEU A 127 -17.40 7.45 13.47
C LEU A 127 -16.13 8.22 13.12
N THR A 128 -16.23 9.55 13.10
CA THR A 128 -15.04 10.40 12.94
C THR A 128 -14.42 10.66 14.30
N GLY A 129 -13.15 10.30 14.48
CA GLY A 129 -12.39 10.46 15.70
C GLY A 129 -11.11 9.64 15.70
N THR A 130 -10.24 9.90 16.65
CA THR A 130 -8.94 9.25 16.77
C THR A 130 -9.00 8.13 17.81
N ALA A 131 -8.73 6.89 17.36
CA ALA A 131 -8.61 5.74 18.26
C ALA A 131 -7.33 5.83 19.10
N THR A 132 -7.48 5.71 20.41
CA THR A 132 -6.39 5.83 21.41
C THR A 132 -6.67 4.96 22.63
N THR A 133 -5.71 4.89 23.55
CA THR A 133 -5.88 4.32 24.90
C THR A 133 -6.44 2.89 24.86
N PRO A 134 -5.80 1.94 24.15
CA PRO A 134 -6.25 0.56 24.17
C PRO A 134 -6.11 -0.03 25.59
N VAL A 135 -7.15 -0.73 26.03
CA VAL A 135 -7.18 -1.50 27.27
C VAL A 135 -7.07 -2.96 26.94
N LEU A 136 -6.00 -3.59 27.38
CA LEU A 136 -5.69 -4.99 27.10
C LEU A 136 -5.84 -5.85 28.37
N GLU A 137 -6.43 -7.03 28.21
CA GLU A 137 -6.38 -8.13 29.17
C GLU A 137 -5.54 -9.26 28.57
N GLY A 138 -4.29 -9.37 29.01
CA GLY A 138 -3.30 -10.17 28.32
C GLY A 138 -3.03 -9.59 26.91
N ASN A 139 -3.27 -10.38 25.86
CA ASN A 139 -3.18 -9.94 24.46
C ASN A 139 -4.56 -9.67 23.80
N ARG A 140 -5.64 -9.68 24.61
CA ARG A 140 -7.00 -9.37 24.15
C ARG A 140 -7.31 -7.90 24.33
N LEU A 141 -7.73 -7.23 23.28
CA LEU A 141 -8.19 -5.85 23.35
C LEU A 141 -9.65 -5.81 23.83
N VAL A 142 -9.84 -5.24 25.02
CA VAL A 142 -11.17 -5.16 25.67
C VAL A 142 -11.91 -3.91 25.24
N SER A 143 -11.25 -2.77 25.25
CA SER A 143 -11.82 -1.49 24.85
C SER A 143 -10.73 -0.49 24.45
N PHE A 144 -11.15 0.58 23.82
CA PHE A 144 -10.31 1.73 23.50
C PHE A 144 -11.15 3.00 23.41
N ASP A 145 -10.52 4.15 23.38
CA ASP A 145 -11.22 5.41 23.27
C ASP A 145 -11.14 5.94 21.83
N VAL A 146 -12.25 6.52 21.36
CA VAL A 146 -12.31 7.33 20.16
C VAL A 146 -12.68 8.74 20.60
N ASP A 147 -11.69 9.62 20.66
CA ASP A 147 -11.77 10.92 21.34
C ASP A 147 -12.30 10.78 22.79
N LYS A 148 -13.55 11.15 23.04
CA LYS A 148 -14.19 11.04 24.37
C LYS A 148 -15.14 9.86 24.52
N GLN A 149 -15.29 9.02 23.50
CA GLN A 149 -16.21 7.90 23.48
C GLN A 149 -15.47 6.59 23.70
N ARG A 150 -15.93 5.76 24.64
CA ARG A 150 -15.38 4.40 24.86
C ARG A 150 -16.01 3.44 23.86
N VAL A 151 -15.18 2.69 23.15
CA VAL A 151 -15.58 1.62 22.22
C VAL A 151 -15.16 0.28 22.79
N THR A 152 -16.10 -0.65 22.84
CA THR A 152 -15.89 -2.06 23.16
C THR A 152 -16.30 -2.88 21.95
N ALA A 153 -15.44 -3.79 21.49
CA ALA A 153 -15.69 -4.62 20.32
C ALA A 153 -15.28 -6.08 20.59
N GLN A 154 -16.01 -7.01 19.99
CA GLN A 154 -15.59 -8.42 20.03
C GLN A 154 -14.31 -8.60 19.20
N TRP A 155 -14.21 -7.91 18.07
CA TRP A 155 -13.08 -7.94 17.14
C TRP A 155 -12.65 -6.52 16.76
N VAL A 156 -11.34 -6.33 16.59
CA VAL A 156 -10.78 -5.06 16.12
C VAL A 156 -9.86 -5.30 14.93
N ILE A 157 -10.16 -4.63 13.81
CA ILE A 157 -9.32 -4.63 12.61
C ILE A 157 -8.63 -3.27 12.53
N VAL A 158 -7.30 -3.24 12.56
CA VAL A 158 -6.50 -2.02 12.56
C VAL A 158 -5.95 -1.78 11.17
N ALA A 159 -6.47 -0.75 10.50
CA ALA A 159 -6.14 -0.32 9.14
C ALA A 159 -5.71 1.17 9.10
N ASP A 160 -5.04 1.64 10.14
CA ASP A 160 -4.69 3.05 10.37
C ASP A 160 -3.46 3.52 9.59
N GLY A 161 -3.07 2.75 8.57
CA GLY A 161 -2.12 3.12 7.53
C GLY A 161 -0.66 3.11 7.97
N VAL A 162 0.20 3.77 7.19
CA VAL A 162 1.66 3.70 7.31
C VAL A 162 2.20 4.09 8.69
N ARG A 163 1.57 5.05 9.34
CA ARG A 163 1.99 5.51 10.68
C ARG A 163 1.55 4.57 11.78
N SER A 164 0.41 3.95 11.61
CA SER A 164 -0.25 3.02 12.51
C SER A 164 -0.09 3.43 13.98
N THR A 165 -0.66 4.58 14.32
CA THR A 165 -0.51 5.15 15.67
C THR A 165 -1.24 4.31 16.71
N PHE A 166 -2.39 3.75 16.36
CA PHE A 166 -3.11 2.82 17.22
C PHE A 166 -2.43 1.46 17.26
N GLY A 167 -1.95 0.94 16.09
CA GLY A 167 -1.17 -0.30 16.06
C GLY A 167 0.10 -0.25 16.93
N LYS A 168 0.79 0.90 17.00
CA LYS A 168 1.93 1.08 17.92
C LYS A 168 1.55 0.99 19.39
N GLN A 169 0.37 1.46 19.77
CA GLN A 169 -0.12 1.34 21.13
C GLN A 169 -0.47 -0.11 21.47
N LEU A 170 -0.78 -0.95 20.46
CA LEU A 170 -0.98 -2.39 20.59
C LEU A 170 0.32 -3.22 20.54
N GLY A 171 1.47 -2.57 20.34
CA GLY A 171 2.78 -3.25 20.32
C GLY A 171 3.43 -3.37 18.95
N ARG A 172 2.78 -2.84 17.87
CA ARG A 172 3.39 -2.85 16.53
C ARG A 172 4.77 -2.21 16.53
N THR A 173 5.75 -2.94 16.01
CA THR A 173 7.13 -2.47 15.83
C THR A 173 7.49 -2.43 14.35
N TRP A 174 8.07 -1.32 13.89
CA TRP A 174 8.55 -1.19 12.51
C TRP A 174 10.07 -1.38 12.45
N HIS A 175 10.52 -2.37 11.67
CA HIS A 175 11.93 -2.73 11.50
C HIS A 175 12.58 -1.91 10.38
N ARG A 176 13.14 -0.75 10.72
CA ARG A 176 13.77 0.19 9.76
C ARG A 176 15.13 -0.26 9.24
N ASP A 177 15.71 -1.32 9.76
CA ASP A 177 16.90 -1.96 9.21
C ASP A 177 16.59 -2.70 7.90
N GLU A 178 15.33 -3.05 7.70
CA GLU A 178 14.81 -3.51 6.43
C GLU A 178 14.49 -2.35 5.49
N VAL A 179 14.23 -2.68 4.22
CA VAL A 179 13.92 -1.69 3.20
C VAL A 179 12.56 -1.04 3.47
N TYR A 180 12.52 0.27 3.35
CA TYR A 180 11.31 1.07 3.37
C TYR A 180 11.32 2.13 2.27
N GLY A 181 10.16 2.61 1.87
CA GLY A 181 10.00 3.66 0.88
C GLY A 181 9.89 5.04 1.50
N ILE A 182 10.41 6.04 0.80
CA ILE A 182 10.09 7.44 0.99
C ILE A 182 9.54 7.99 -0.32
N ALA A 183 8.43 8.73 -0.29
CA ALA A 183 7.79 9.20 -1.49
C ALA A 183 7.25 10.62 -1.34
N ALA A 184 7.12 11.33 -2.46
CA ALA A 184 6.35 12.55 -2.56
C ALA A 184 5.55 12.54 -3.86
N ARG A 185 4.37 13.19 -3.85
CA ARG A 185 3.56 13.37 -5.04
C ARG A 185 2.86 14.73 -5.06
N ALA A 186 2.46 15.13 -6.25
CA ALA A 186 1.62 16.28 -6.53
C ALA A 186 0.66 15.97 -7.68
N TYR A 187 -0.29 16.85 -7.90
CA TYR A 187 -1.10 16.87 -9.12
C TYR A 187 -0.67 18.04 -10.00
N ALA A 188 -0.78 17.87 -11.32
CA ALA A 188 -0.54 18.93 -12.29
C ALA A 188 -1.51 18.81 -13.47
N ALA A 189 -1.90 19.93 -14.06
CA ALA A 189 -2.54 19.92 -15.36
C ALA A 189 -1.53 19.45 -16.42
N SER A 190 -1.99 18.68 -17.41
CA SER A 190 -1.18 18.23 -18.55
C SER A 190 -2.10 17.98 -19.75
N PRO A 191 -1.69 18.34 -20.98
CA PRO A 191 -2.42 17.94 -22.17
C PRO A 191 -2.33 16.43 -22.48
N HIS A 192 -1.51 15.68 -21.72
CA HIS A 192 -1.31 14.24 -21.85
C HIS A 192 -2.00 13.44 -20.71
N ASP A 193 -3.01 14.02 -20.08
CA ASP A 193 -3.74 13.41 -18.97
C ASP A 193 -4.61 12.20 -19.34
N GLY A 194 -4.78 11.93 -20.63
CA GLY A 194 -5.45 10.77 -21.21
C GLY A 194 -4.51 9.72 -21.82
N GLU A 195 -3.18 9.82 -21.65
CA GLU A 195 -2.21 8.84 -22.16
C GLU A 195 -2.49 7.44 -21.61
N GLU A 196 -2.50 6.42 -22.49
CA GLU A 196 -2.92 5.05 -22.18
C GLU A 196 -1.92 4.25 -21.30
N TRP A 197 -0.78 4.82 -20.95
CA TRP A 197 0.26 4.18 -20.15
C TRP A 197 0.52 4.94 -18.85
N MET A 198 0.81 4.20 -17.79
CA MET A 198 1.36 4.76 -16.55
C MET A 198 2.88 4.86 -16.72
N HIS A 199 3.42 6.07 -16.72
CA HIS A 199 4.83 6.31 -16.98
C HIS A 199 5.65 6.22 -15.70
N SER A 200 6.77 5.49 -15.76
CA SER A 200 7.73 5.32 -14.66
C SER A 200 9.15 5.59 -15.15
N HIS A 201 9.84 6.53 -14.52
CA HIS A 201 11.21 6.92 -14.85
C HIS A 201 12.16 6.27 -13.86
N VAL A 202 12.74 5.12 -14.25
CA VAL A 202 13.58 4.27 -13.39
C VAL A 202 15.03 4.75 -13.25
N GLU A 203 15.41 5.82 -13.95
CA GLU A 203 16.67 6.56 -13.77
C GLU A 203 16.36 7.87 -13.04
N LEU A 204 15.98 7.79 -11.76
CA LEU A 204 15.71 8.96 -10.94
C LEU A 204 17.02 9.61 -10.53
N LYS A 205 17.28 10.84 -10.99
CA LYS A 205 18.45 11.62 -10.60
C LYS A 205 18.08 12.73 -9.64
N ASP A 206 18.95 12.97 -8.67
CA ASP A 206 18.90 14.17 -7.85
C ASP A 206 19.51 15.40 -8.58
N PRO A 207 19.44 16.60 -7.98
CA PRO A 207 20.04 17.81 -8.57
C PRO A 207 21.54 17.72 -8.85
N ASP A 208 22.26 16.86 -8.15
CA ASP A 208 23.70 16.63 -8.32
C ASP A 208 23.99 15.56 -9.41
N GLY A 209 22.95 15.04 -10.05
CA GLY A 209 23.04 14.02 -11.10
C GLY A 209 23.24 12.59 -10.60
N VAL A 210 23.18 12.35 -9.29
CA VAL A 210 23.33 11.02 -8.69
C VAL A 210 22.04 10.22 -8.86
N VAL A 211 22.16 9.00 -9.39
CA VAL A 211 21.03 8.08 -9.54
C VAL A 211 20.58 7.59 -8.17
N GLN A 212 19.31 7.84 -7.84
CA GLN A 212 18.69 7.44 -6.59
C GLN A 212 18.07 6.04 -6.70
N PRO A 213 18.01 5.26 -5.61
CA PRO A 213 17.42 3.92 -5.60
C PRO A 213 15.89 4.01 -5.61
N GLY A 214 15.30 4.32 -6.75
CA GLY A 214 13.88 4.53 -6.86
C GLY A 214 13.44 4.90 -8.27
N TYR A 215 12.26 5.49 -8.38
CA TYR A 215 11.72 5.94 -9.66
C TYR A 215 10.83 7.17 -9.49
N GLY A 216 10.73 7.97 -10.56
CA GLY A 216 9.70 8.98 -10.71
C GLY A 216 8.51 8.41 -11.47
N TRP A 217 7.33 8.94 -11.27
CA TRP A 217 6.16 8.55 -12.04
C TRP A 217 5.34 9.74 -12.52
N ILE A 218 4.65 9.54 -13.63
CA ILE A 218 3.58 10.40 -14.12
C ILE A 218 2.44 9.47 -14.52
N PHE A 219 1.37 9.51 -13.75
CA PHE A 219 0.19 8.68 -13.96
C PHE A 219 -0.99 9.57 -14.39
N PRO A 220 -1.46 9.41 -15.64
CA PRO A 220 -2.64 10.12 -16.12
C PRO A 220 -3.89 9.73 -15.32
N LEU A 221 -4.78 10.70 -15.15
CA LEU A 221 -6.03 10.54 -14.39
C LEU A 221 -7.27 10.95 -15.23
N GLY A 222 -7.08 11.31 -16.51
CA GLY A 222 -8.15 11.71 -17.41
C GLY A 222 -8.57 13.18 -17.32
N GLN A 223 -8.07 13.93 -16.34
CA GLN A 223 -8.33 15.38 -16.16
C GLN A 223 -7.08 16.14 -15.73
N HIS A 224 -6.12 15.45 -15.18
CA HIS A 224 -4.82 15.93 -14.72
C HIS A 224 -3.89 14.72 -14.58
N VAL A 225 -2.66 14.95 -14.18
CA VAL A 225 -1.71 13.87 -13.89
C VAL A 225 -1.33 13.86 -12.41
N ASN A 226 -1.12 12.66 -11.86
CA ASN A 226 -0.41 12.48 -10.61
C ASN A 226 1.07 12.32 -10.93
N ILE A 227 1.89 13.26 -10.47
CA ILE A 227 3.33 13.22 -10.62
C ILE A 227 3.98 13.01 -9.27
N GLY A 228 4.93 12.09 -9.22
CA GLY A 228 5.60 11.78 -7.97
C GLY A 228 6.93 11.10 -8.14
N LEU A 229 7.57 10.84 -7.02
CA LEU A 229 8.76 10.01 -6.93
C LEU A 229 8.77 9.20 -5.64
N GLY A 230 9.40 8.04 -5.71
CA GLY A 230 9.70 7.19 -4.56
C GLY A 230 11.15 6.75 -4.58
N ALA A 231 11.77 6.66 -3.41
CA ALA A 231 13.09 6.10 -3.26
C ALA A 231 13.12 5.09 -2.09
N LEU A 232 13.95 4.07 -2.25
CA LEU A 232 14.19 3.04 -1.24
C LEU A 232 15.25 3.52 -0.24
N SER A 233 15.07 3.14 1.00
CA SER A 233 15.94 3.52 2.10
C SER A 233 16.09 2.37 3.08
N THR A 234 17.22 2.31 3.77
CA THR A 234 17.43 1.46 4.96
C THR A 234 18.14 2.28 6.03
N ALA A 235 18.17 1.84 7.29
CA ALA A 235 18.91 2.52 8.34
C ALA A 235 20.42 2.63 8.04
N THR A 236 20.99 1.64 7.35
CA THR A 236 22.43 1.60 6.99
C THR A 236 22.75 2.30 5.67
N ARG A 237 21.78 2.46 4.79
CA ARG A 237 21.88 3.16 3.51
C ARG A 237 20.65 4.06 3.35
N PRO A 238 20.59 5.15 4.13
CA PRO A 238 19.48 6.09 4.01
C PRO A 238 19.53 6.80 2.66
N ALA A 239 18.37 6.99 2.05
CA ALA A 239 18.26 7.88 0.91
C ALA A 239 18.44 9.32 1.39
N HIS A 240 19.52 9.96 0.99
CA HIS A 240 19.80 11.37 1.28
C HIS A 240 19.02 12.31 0.35
N LEU A 241 17.68 12.17 0.40
CA LEU A 241 16.79 12.85 -0.53
C LEU A 241 15.72 13.64 0.22
N ASN A 242 15.67 14.95 0.00
CA ASN A 242 14.48 15.71 0.36
C ASN A 242 13.42 15.48 -0.74
N THR A 243 12.45 14.61 -0.43
CA THR A 243 11.46 14.14 -1.41
C THR A 243 10.67 15.26 -2.07
N LYS A 244 10.31 16.33 -1.32
CA LYS A 244 9.57 17.46 -1.89
C LYS A 244 10.45 18.30 -2.85
N LYS A 245 11.70 18.57 -2.49
CA LYS A 245 12.63 19.29 -3.39
C LYS A 245 12.95 18.45 -4.63
N ALA A 246 13.14 17.15 -4.45
CA ALA A 246 13.37 16.22 -5.55
C ALA A 246 12.15 16.13 -6.49
N LEU A 247 10.93 16.16 -5.93
CA LEU A 247 9.71 16.20 -6.74
C LEU A 247 9.63 17.45 -7.62
N HIS A 248 9.93 18.63 -7.09
CA HIS A 248 9.97 19.84 -7.88
C HIS A 248 11.04 19.76 -8.98
N PHE A 249 12.22 19.24 -8.67
CA PHE A 249 13.29 19.05 -9.64
C PHE A 249 12.88 18.06 -10.75
N TYR A 250 12.32 16.92 -10.38
CA TYR A 250 11.81 15.91 -11.30
C TYR A 250 10.69 16.47 -12.19
N ALA A 251 9.75 17.21 -11.62
CA ALA A 251 8.67 17.84 -12.37
C ALA A 251 9.20 18.86 -13.38
N GLU A 252 10.23 19.62 -13.02
CA GLU A 252 10.85 20.56 -13.95
C GLU A 252 11.54 19.87 -15.13
N GLN A 253 12.19 18.72 -14.90
CA GLN A 253 12.76 17.90 -15.97
C GLN A 253 11.69 17.37 -16.93
N GLN A 254 10.48 17.08 -16.44
CA GLN A 254 9.38 16.54 -17.24
C GLN A 254 8.44 17.61 -17.81
N ARG A 255 8.63 18.87 -17.40
CA ARG A 255 7.70 19.97 -17.73
C ARG A 255 7.46 20.15 -19.22
N SER A 256 8.53 20.16 -20.00
CA SER A 256 8.44 20.39 -21.45
C SER A 256 7.78 19.22 -22.19
N GLU A 257 8.14 17.99 -21.83
CA GLU A 257 7.61 16.80 -22.48
C GLU A 257 6.12 16.60 -22.17
N TRP A 258 5.75 16.83 -20.90
CA TRP A 258 4.38 16.59 -20.42
C TRP A 258 3.49 17.84 -20.44
N GLY A 259 4.01 19.00 -20.81
CA GLY A 259 3.28 20.25 -20.72
C GLY A 259 2.75 20.55 -19.33
N LEU A 260 3.54 20.23 -18.28
CA LEU A 260 3.08 20.30 -16.90
C LEU A 260 2.80 21.74 -16.45
N GLY A 261 1.61 21.94 -15.91
CA GLY A 261 1.24 23.15 -15.17
C GLY A 261 1.90 23.23 -13.79
N GLU A 262 1.35 24.06 -12.93
CA GLU A 262 1.81 24.18 -11.54
C GLU A 262 1.49 22.93 -10.71
N LEU A 263 2.43 22.57 -9.84
CA LEU A 263 2.23 21.47 -8.89
C LEU A 263 1.26 21.87 -7.78
N ARG A 264 0.25 21.04 -7.54
CA ARG A 264 -0.76 21.23 -6.50
C ARG A 264 -0.74 20.07 -5.52
N ASN A 265 -1.14 20.34 -4.27
CA ASN A 265 -1.28 19.33 -3.21
C ASN A 265 -0.01 18.47 -3.03
N VAL A 266 1.17 19.13 -2.93
CA VAL A 266 2.44 18.45 -2.69
C VAL A 266 2.44 17.79 -1.31
N THR A 267 2.47 16.46 -1.28
CA THR A 267 2.49 15.67 -0.05
C THR A 267 3.63 14.66 -0.07
N SER A 268 3.99 14.14 1.11
CA SER A 268 5.04 13.12 1.23
C SER A 268 4.69 12.10 2.32
N ALA A 269 5.18 10.88 2.14
CA ALA A 269 4.98 9.79 3.08
C ALA A 269 6.23 8.91 3.17
N MET A 270 6.36 8.20 4.29
CA MET A 270 7.24 7.03 4.44
C MET A 270 6.37 5.79 4.43
N LEU A 271 6.85 4.72 3.80
CA LEU A 271 6.11 3.48 3.61
C LEU A 271 6.88 2.31 4.23
N PRO A 272 6.38 1.69 5.32
CA PRO A 272 6.83 0.36 5.71
C PRO A 272 6.43 -0.62 4.61
N MET A 273 7.33 -1.49 4.21
CA MET A 273 7.15 -2.37 3.05
C MET A 273 7.48 -3.82 3.39
N GLY A 274 6.94 -4.73 2.61
CA GLY A 274 7.31 -6.14 2.57
C GLY A 274 7.20 -6.85 3.91
N GLY A 275 6.19 -6.54 4.71
CA GLY A 275 5.96 -7.17 6.00
C GLY A 275 7.00 -6.86 7.08
N ALA A 276 7.82 -5.79 6.93
CA ALA A 276 8.88 -5.45 7.87
C ALA A 276 8.35 -4.85 9.19
N VAL A 277 7.37 -5.50 9.79
CA VAL A 277 6.77 -5.15 11.09
C VAL A 277 6.52 -6.41 11.91
N SER A 278 6.49 -6.25 13.23
CA SER A 278 6.07 -7.28 14.20
C SER A 278 4.96 -6.74 15.10
N GLY A 279 4.35 -7.61 15.90
CA GLY A 279 3.21 -7.25 16.74
C GLY A 279 1.98 -6.89 15.89
N VAL A 280 1.62 -7.76 14.94
CA VAL A 280 0.54 -7.50 13.97
C VAL A 280 -0.81 -8.09 14.39
N ALA A 281 -0.87 -8.83 15.50
CA ALA A 281 -2.10 -9.40 16.02
C ALA A 281 -2.05 -9.65 17.53
N GLY A 282 -3.22 -9.75 18.12
CA GLY A 282 -3.46 -10.29 19.45
C GLY A 282 -4.65 -11.24 19.43
N ALA A 283 -5.24 -11.55 20.59
CA ALA A 283 -6.27 -12.57 20.63
C ALA A 283 -7.51 -12.26 19.79
N ASN A 284 -7.87 -10.98 19.64
CA ASN A 284 -9.07 -10.52 18.93
C ASN A 284 -8.84 -9.27 18.07
N TRP A 285 -7.61 -8.98 17.71
CA TRP A 285 -7.29 -7.85 16.86
C TRP A 285 -6.21 -8.21 15.83
N MET A 286 -6.28 -7.59 14.66
CA MET A 286 -5.39 -7.83 13.52
C MET A 286 -5.04 -6.51 12.83
N LEU A 287 -3.78 -6.32 12.45
CA LEU A 287 -3.36 -5.23 11.57
C LEU A 287 -3.45 -5.69 10.10
N ILE A 288 -3.94 -4.79 9.23
CA ILE A 288 -4.08 -5.05 7.78
C ILE A 288 -3.50 -3.92 6.93
N GLY A 289 -3.29 -4.19 5.66
CA GLY A 289 -2.80 -3.21 4.68
C GLY A 289 -1.48 -2.57 5.10
N ASP A 290 -1.37 -1.25 4.93
CA ASP A 290 -0.14 -0.51 5.27
C ASP A 290 0.20 -0.59 6.76
N ALA A 291 -0.78 -0.75 7.65
CA ALA A 291 -0.52 -0.93 9.08
C ALA A 291 0.26 -2.23 9.35
N ALA A 292 0.00 -3.27 8.58
CA ALA A 292 0.76 -4.53 8.57
C ALA A 292 1.95 -4.51 7.60
N ALA A 293 2.32 -3.36 7.02
CA ALA A 293 3.35 -3.24 5.99
C ALA A 293 3.12 -4.16 4.77
N CYS A 294 1.85 -4.47 4.45
CA CYS A 294 1.48 -5.20 3.26
C CYS A 294 1.56 -4.26 2.04
N VAL A 295 2.78 -3.90 1.68
CA VAL A 295 3.15 -3.01 0.58
C VAL A 295 4.28 -3.65 -0.19
N ASN A 296 4.17 -3.71 -1.51
CA ASN A 296 5.21 -4.28 -2.37
C ASN A 296 6.53 -3.50 -2.24
N PRO A 297 7.64 -4.16 -1.88
CA PRO A 297 8.90 -3.47 -1.65
C PRO A 297 9.59 -2.92 -2.91
N LEU A 298 9.17 -3.32 -4.11
CA LEU A 298 9.78 -2.88 -5.37
C LEU A 298 9.12 -1.64 -5.97
N ASN A 299 7.79 -1.53 -5.86
CA ASN A 299 7.03 -0.45 -6.49
C ASN A 299 6.20 0.41 -5.53
N GLY A 300 6.04 -0.01 -4.26
CA GLY A 300 5.25 0.71 -3.28
C GLY A 300 3.73 0.54 -3.42
N GLU A 301 3.26 -0.43 -4.20
CA GLU A 301 1.85 -0.77 -4.33
C GLU A 301 1.32 -1.40 -3.04
N GLY A 302 0.15 -0.96 -2.58
CA GLY A 302 -0.43 -1.41 -1.31
C GLY A 302 -1.95 -1.45 -1.30
N ILE A 303 -2.63 -0.87 -2.31
CA ILE A 303 -4.10 -0.83 -2.34
C ILE A 303 -4.67 -2.24 -2.50
N ASP A 304 -4.16 -3.01 -3.45
CA ASP A 304 -4.55 -4.39 -3.70
C ASP A 304 -4.34 -5.29 -2.47
N TYR A 305 -3.16 -5.24 -1.86
CA TYR A 305 -2.89 -5.96 -0.60
C TYR A 305 -3.79 -5.51 0.55
N GLY A 306 -4.13 -4.21 0.58
CA GLY A 306 -5.07 -3.66 1.57
C GLY A 306 -6.46 -4.28 1.42
N LEU A 307 -6.96 -4.39 0.19
CA LEU A 307 -8.26 -4.99 -0.13
C LEU A 307 -8.26 -6.50 0.19
N GLU A 308 -7.20 -7.23 -0.18
CA GLU A 308 -7.06 -8.67 0.09
C GLU A 308 -6.96 -8.97 1.57
N THR A 309 -6.08 -8.26 2.30
CA THR A 309 -5.93 -8.48 3.74
C THR A 309 -7.20 -8.13 4.53
N ALA A 310 -8.05 -7.24 3.99
CA ALA A 310 -9.36 -6.95 4.54
C ALA A 310 -10.30 -8.18 4.48
N ALA A 311 -10.37 -8.82 3.31
CA ALA A 311 -11.16 -10.05 3.14
C ALA A 311 -10.63 -11.16 4.07
N MET A 312 -9.31 -11.40 4.05
CA MET A 312 -8.65 -12.42 4.87
C MET A 312 -8.90 -12.20 6.37
N ALA A 313 -8.85 -10.96 6.85
CA ALA A 313 -9.08 -10.65 8.26
C ALA A 313 -10.53 -10.91 8.67
N VAL A 314 -11.50 -10.61 7.79
CA VAL A 314 -12.91 -10.88 8.08
C VAL A 314 -13.21 -12.39 8.06
N GLU A 315 -12.56 -13.18 7.19
CA GLU A 315 -12.65 -14.65 7.19
C GLU A 315 -12.17 -15.26 8.52
N MET A 316 -11.28 -14.59 9.24
CA MET A 316 -10.75 -15.06 10.52
C MET A 316 -11.61 -14.66 11.74
N LEU A 317 -12.64 -13.84 11.56
CA LEU A 317 -13.55 -13.50 12.65
C LEU A 317 -14.24 -14.77 13.19
N GLY A 318 -14.35 -14.86 14.52
CA GLY A 318 -14.84 -16.07 15.19
C GLY A 318 -13.76 -17.09 15.57
N THR A 319 -12.53 -16.92 15.11
CA THR A 319 -11.39 -17.73 15.58
C THR A 319 -11.09 -17.42 17.05
N LYS A 320 -10.83 -18.44 17.86
CA LYS A 320 -10.66 -18.27 19.32
C LYS A 320 -9.52 -17.29 19.69
N ASP A 321 -8.42 -17.34 18.96
CA ASP A 321 -7.23 -16.51 19.17
C ASP A 321 -6.48 -16.38 17.84
N VAL A 322 -6.22 -15.16 17.38
CA VAL A 322 -5.55 -14.89 16.11
C VAL A 322 -4.11 -14.40 16.27
N THR A 323 -3.57 -14.43 17.49
CA THR A 323 -2.21 -13.94 17.79
C THR A 323 -1.15 -14.56 16.88
N LEU A 324 -1.19 -15.87 16.67
CA LEU A 324 -0.29 -16.58 15.77
C LEU A 324 -0.94 -16.87 14.42
N ALA A 325 -2.23 -17.11 14.40
CA ALA A 325 -2.93 -17.51 13.18
C ALA A 325 -2.94 -16.40 12.11
N TRP A 326 -2.97 -15.12 12.49
CA TRP A 326 -2.93 -14.02 11.55
C TRP A 326 -1.54 -13.83 10.92
N PRO A 327 -0.43 -13.72 11.66
CA PRO A 327 0.91 -13.76 11.08
C PRO A 327 1.13 -14.96 10.15
N ASP A 328 0.74 -16.16 10.58
CA ASP A 328 0.86 -17.40 9.77
C ASP A 328 0.09 -17.29 8.45
N ARG A 329 -1.13 -16.70 8.48
CA ARG A 329 -1.92 -16.45 7.27
C ARG A 329 -1.23 -15.50 6.32
N LEU A 330 -0.66 -14.39 6.82
CA LEU A 330 0.11 -13.43 6.02
C LEU A 330 1.38 -14.07 5.45
N HIS A 331 2.08 -14.88 6.23
CA HIS A 331 3.25 -15.63 5.78
C HIS A 331 2.92 -16.61 4.67
N ALA A 332 1.83 -17.37 4.81
CA ALA A 332 1.40 -18.33 3.81
C ALA A 332 1.05 -17.64 2.47
N GLU A 333 0.44 -16.45 2.53
CA GLU A 333 -0.01 -15.74 1.33
C GLU A 333 1.11 -14.95 0.63
N TYR A 334 1.93 -14.23 1.41
CA TYR A 334 2.86 -13.24 0.85
C TYR A 334 4.33 -13.49 1.20
N GLY A 335 4.62 -14.39 2.13
CA GLY A 335 5.94 -14.50 2.75
C GLY A 335 7.09 -14.66 1.75
N GLU A 336 7.01 -15.62 0.84
CA GLU A 336 8.05 -15.86 -0.16
C GLU A 336 8.21 -14.67 -1.12
N ALA A 337 7.10 -14.15 -1.64
CA ALA A 337 7.10 -13.05 -2.58
C ALA A 337 7.69 -11.78 -1.95
N PHE A 338 7.29 -11.47 -0.70
CA PHE A 338 7.78 -10.28 -0.01
C PHE A 338 9.25 -10.38 0.40
N LEU A 339 9.73 -11.54 0.87
CA LEU A 339 11.15 -11.74 1.18
C LEU A 339 12.02 -11.60 -0.07
N LEU A 340 11.59 -12.18 -1.19
CA LEU A 340 12.30 -12.06 -2.45
C LEU A 340 12.31 -10.61 -2.95
N ALA A 341 11.15 -9.94 -2.96
CA ALA A 341 11.03 -8.55 -3.36
C ALA A 341 11.84 -7.61 -2.46
N ARG A 342 11.85 -7.81 -1.13
CA ARG A 342 12.72 -7.07 -0.18
C ARG A 342 14.20 -7.28 -0.48
N THR A 343 14.59 -8.51 -0.81
CA THR A 343 15.98 -8.83 -1.17
C THR A 343 16.40 -8.09 -2.43
N ALA A 344 15.55 -8.08 -3.46
CA ALA A 344 15.77 -7.33 -4.69
C ALA A 344 15.79 -5.81 -4.42
N ALA A 345 14.84 -5.29 -3.66
CA ALA A 345 14.78 -3.88 -3.27
C ALA A 345 16.02 -3.45 -2.49
N ARG A 346 16.55 -4.31 -1.61
CA ARG A 346 17.80 -4.04 -0.88
C ARG A 346 19.00 -3.94 -1.81
N LEU A 347 19.05 -4.72 -2.90
CA LEU A 347 20.13 -4.59 -3.92
C LEU A 347 20.04 -3.22 -4.62
N LEU A 348 18.86 -2.71 -4.88
CA LEU A 348 18.69 -1.38 -5.49
C LEU A 348 19.25 -0.25 -4.62
N THR A 349 19.33 -0.43 -3.30
CA THR A 349 19.90 0.60 -2.39
C THR A 349 21.42 0.72 -2.46
N TYR A 350 22.13 -0.19 -3.17
CA TYR A 350 23.57 -0.02 -3.41
C TYR A 350 23.81 1.00 -4.50
N PRO A 351 24.59 2.07 -4.26
CA PRO A 351 24.71 3.20 -5.19
C PRO A 351 25.17 2.85 -6.60
N GLN A 352 25.98 1.79 -6.72
CA GLN A 352 26.53 1.37 -8.02
C GLN A 352 25.63 0.39 -8.78
N PHE A 353 24.60 -0.17 -8.13
CA PHE A 353 23.80 -1.23 -8.75
C PHE A 353 23.00 -0.71 -9.95
N LEU A 354 22.21 0.33 -9.78
CA LEU A 354 21.40 0.90 -10.85
C LEU A 354 22.23 1.48 -12.01
N PRO A 355 23.32 2.23 -11.80
CA PRO A 355 24.18 2.69 -12.89
C PRO A 355 24.78 1.55 -13.72
N LEU A 356 25.08 0.40 -13.13
CA LEU A 356 25.65 -0.76 -13.83
C LEU A 356 24.57 -1.63 -14.49
N ALA A 357 23.50 -1.96 -13.78
CA ALA A 357 22.46 -2.87 -14.24
C ALA A 357 21.42 -2.19 -15.14
N GLY A 358 21.13 -0.91 -14.89
CA GLY A 358 20.08 -0.16 -15.59
C GLY A 358 20.28 -0.10 -17.11
N PRO A 359 21.46 0.26 -17.65
CA PRO A 359 21.69 0.26 -19.09
C PRO A 359 21.46 -1.11 -19.73
N VAL A 360 21.83 -2.20 -19.07
CA VAL A 360 21.62 -3.57 -19.56
C VAL A 360 20.14 -3.92 -19.55
N ALA A 361 19.43 -3.56 -18.47
CA ALA A 361 18.01 -3.85 -18.29
C ALA A 361 17.09 -3.03 -19.21
N MET A 362 17.53 -1.83 -19.62
CA MET A 362 16.66 -0.91 -20.37
C MET A 362 16.97 -0.86 -21.87
N ARG A 363 18.13 -1.37 -22.31
CA ARG A 363 18.56 -1.24 -23.72
C ARG A 363 18.50 -2.57 -24.47
N GLY A 364 18.21 -2.46 -25.76
CA GLY A 364 18.35 -3.56 -26.71
C GLY A 364 17.37 -4.72 -26.52
N PRO A 365 17.66 -5.90 -27.08
CA PRO A 365 16.78 -7.08 -27.01
C PRO A 365 16.62 -7.61 -25.58
N VAL A 366 17.66 -7.52 -24.75
CA VAL A 366 17.66 -7.99 -23.36
C VAL A 366 16.67 -7.18 -22.54
N GLY A 367 16.66 -5.85 -22.68
CA GLY A 367 15.71 -4.97 -22.00
C GLY A 367 14.26 -5.27 -22.39
N ARG A 368 14.01 -5.46 -23.69
CA ARG A 368 12.66 -5.83 -24.18
C ARG A 368 12.16 -7.16 -23.65
N MET A 369 13.04 -8.09 -23.32
CA MET A 369 12.69 -9.38 -22.75
C MET A 369 12.53 -9.32 -21.23
N LEU A 370 13.46 -8.66 -20.53
CA LEU A 370 13.53 -8.66 -19.06
C LEU A 370 12.56 -7.68 -18.39
N MET A 371 12.39 -6.48 -18.96
CA MET A 371 11.61 -5.44 -18.28
C MET A 371 10.11 -5.74 -18.20
N PRO A 372 9.44 -6.34 -19.19
CA PRO A 372 8.05 -6.78 -19.01
C PRO A 372 7.91 -7.83 -17.90
N ALA A 373 8.88 -8.76 -17.79
CA ALA A 373 8.93 -9.72 -16.69
C ALA A 373 9.17 -9.04 -15.33
N ALA A 374 10.12 -8.10 -15.27
CA ALA A 374 10.38 -7.31 -14.07
C ALA A 374 9.16 -6.46 -13.66
N ALA A 375 8.49 -5.81 -14.60
CA ALA A 375 7.28 -5.05 -14.33
C ALA A 375 6.14 -5.93 -13.79
N ARG A 376 5.98 -7.15 -14.35
CA ARG A 376 5.02 -8.15 -13.84
C ARG A 376 5.36 -8.60 -12.41
N LEU A 377 6.65 -8.79 -12.10
CA LEU A 377 7.12 -9.10 -10.75
C LEU A 377 6.94 -7.93 -9.80
N MET A 378 7.25 -6.71 -10.25
CA MET A 378 7.08 -5.49 -9.47
C MET A 378 5.60 -5.25 -9.14
N GLY A 379 4.69 -5.45 -10.08
CA GLY A 379 3.24 -5.30 -9.87
C GLY A 379 2.60 -6.46 -9.10
N ASN A 380 3.38 -7.46 -8.65
CA ASN A 380 2.87 -8.69 -8.04
C ASN A 380 1.73 -9.33 -8.85
N LEU A 381 1.91 -9.35 -10.16
CA LEU A 381 0.94 -9.87 -11.13
C LEU A 381 1.24 -11.33 -11.51
N ILE A 382 1.99 -12.06 -10.66
CA ILE A 382 2.21 -13.50 -10.79
C ILE A 382 1.27 -14.19 -9.80
N THR A 383 0.45 -15.10 -10.32
CA THR A 383 -0.47 -15.93 -9.54
C THR A 383 0.02 -17.36 -9.50
N ASP A 384 -0.59 -18.18 -8.65
CA ASP A 384 -0.30 -19.61 -8.55
C ASP A 384 -0.64 -20.39 -9.82
N GLU A 385 -1.52 -19.86 -10.65
CA GLU A 385 -1.90 -20.46 -11.93
C GLU A 385 -0.88 -20.23 -13.04
N ASP A 386 0.00 -19.22 -12.88
CA ASP A 386 1.04 -18.92 -13.84
C ASP A 386 2.13 -20.00 -13.89
N ARG A 387 2.32 -20.60 -15.06
CA ARG A 387 3.26 -21.72 -15.28
C ARG A 387 4.41 -21.39 -16.20
N ASP A 388 4.55 -20.14 -16.60
CA ASP A 388 5.65 -19.69 -17.46
C ASP A 388 7.02 -19.71 -16.73
N LEU A 389 8.10 -19.52 -17.50
CA LEU A 389 9.45 -19.57 -16.98
C LEU A 389 9.72 -18.47 -15.92
N VAL A 390 9.11 -17.29 -16.07
CA VAL A 390 9.28 -16.17 -15.12
C VAL A 390 8.67 -16.54 -13.78
N ALA A 391 7.45 -17.05 -13.76
CA ALA A 391 6.76 -17.47 -12.56
C ALA A 391 7.49 -18.63 -11.84
N ARG A 392 8.02 -19.60 -12.62
CA ARG A 392 8.83 -20.72 -12.05
C ARG A 392 10.13 -20.22 -11.44
N ALA A 393 10.86 -19.36 -12.15
CA ALA A 393 12.10 -18.78 -11.65
C ALA A 393 11.86 -17.95 -10.37
N TRP A 394 10.75 -17.19 -10.32
CA TRP A 394 10.36 -16.41 -9.15
C TRP A 394 10.10 -17.29 -7.92
N ARG A 395 9.29 -18.34 -8.05
CA ARG A 395 9.00 -19.27 -6.95
C ARG A 395 10.26 -20.00 -6.46
N LEU A 396 11.12 -20.47 -7.39
CA LEU A 396 12.39 -21.10 -7.01
C LEU A 396 13.31 -20.13 -6.25
N ALA A 397 13.40 -18.89 -6.71
CA ALA A 397 14.16 -17.84 -6.02
C ALA A 397 13.53 -17.48 -4.66
N GLY A 398 12.22 -17.43 -4.57
CA GLY A 398 11.47 -17.19 -3.34
C GLY A 398 11.76 -18.24 -2.28
N GLY A 399 11.66 -19.51 -2.62
CA GLY A 399 11.98 -20.61 -1.72
C GLY A 399 13.45 -20.61 -1.26
N ALA A 400 14.38 -20.28 -2.15
CA ALA A 400 15.80 -20.16 -1.79
C ALA A 400 16.06 -18.98 -0.84
N VAL A 401 15.45 -17.81 -1.09
CA VAL A 401 15.60 -16.64 -0.22
C VAL A 401 14.95 -16.89 1.14
N SER A 402 13.77 -17.50 1.20
CA SER A 402 13.09 -17.87 2.45
C SER A 402 13.95 -18.81 3.30
N ALA A 403 14.63 -19.77 2.68
CA ALA A 403 15.54 -20.68 3.38
C ALA A 403 16.79 -19.97 3.94
N LEU A 404 17.29 -18.94 3.24
CA LEU A 404 18.50 -18.19 3.62
C LEU A 404 18.22 -17.05 4.63
N ARG A 405 16.99 -16.55 4.70
CA ARG A 405 16.62 -15.38 5.49
C ARG A 405 15.58 -15.68 6.56
N ARG A 406 15.65 -16.84 7.18
CA ARG A 406 14.71 -17.32 8.22
C ARG A 406 14.57 -16.37 9.41
N ASP A 407 15.65 -15.66 9.78
CA ASP A 407 15.68 -14.77 10.95
C ASP A 407 15.36 -13.31 10.57
N THR A 408 14.78 -13.07 9.40
CA THR A 408 14.42 -11.72 8.97
C THR A 408 13.01 -11.38 9.44
N PRO A 409 12.79 -10.24 10.15
CA PRO A 409 11.47 -9.85 10.63
C PRO A 409 10.44 -9.81 9.49
N LEU A 410 9.35 -10.53 9.69
CA LEU A 410 8.26 -10.64 8.71
C LEU A 410 6.98 -11.01 9.47
N TRP A 411 6.19 -10.01 9.85
CA TRP A 411 4.96 -10.18 10.63
C TRP A 411 5.09 -11.01 11.91
N ASP A 412 6.26 -10.97 12.54
CA ASP A 412 6.45 -11.72 13.77
C ASP A 412 5.43 -11.29 14.85
N ALA A 413 5.03 -12.25 15.71
CA ALA A 413 4.07 -12.03 16.78
C ALA A 413 4.60 -11.12 17.89
#